data_06fbb28d0c9511067b3337b3532c581c
#
_entry.id   06fbb28d0c9511067b3337b3532c581c
#
_cell.length_a   1.000
_cell.length_b   1.000
_cell.length_c   1.000
_cell.angle_alpha   90.00
_cell.angle_beta   90.00
_cell.angle_gamma   90.00
#
_symmetry.space_group_name_H-M   'P 1'
#
loop_
_entity.id
_entity.type
_entity.pdbx_description
1 polymer ?
#
loop_
_entity_poly.entity_id
_entity_poly.type
_entity_poly.pdbx_seq_one_letter_code
_entity_poly.pdbx_strand_id
1 'polypeptide(L)'
;MVPRNTTIDAKPGTYDLVVTKAGHLTYTITGVVVGDSDIDLKTSGKAYSTITLLAGDVNGNGTIDYEDSNVIYQLNNFNKSTSVSGVDINADINGDGVIDYDDVNIVYEPIHYNRSTTNCTVSFS
;
A
#
# COMPACT_ATOMS: atom_id res chain seq x y z
N MET A 1 -10.29 10.91 -15.79
CA MET A 1 -10.69 9.79 -14.89
C MET A 1 -11.77 10.28 -13.96
N VAL A 2 -12.85 9.56 -13.85
CA VAL A 2 -13.92 9.90 -12.92
C VAL A 2 -13.52 9.45 -11.52
N PRO A 3 -13.53 10.34 -10.52
CA PRO A 3 -13.26 9.93 -9.14
C PRO A 3 -14.25 8.86 -8.69
N ARG A 4 -13.75 7.86 -7.99
CA ARG A 4 -14.59 6.81 -7.43
C ARG A 4 -14.69 7.00 -5.93
N ASN A 5 -15.92 6.95 -5.45
CA ASN A 5 -16.18 6.91 -4.02
C ASN A 5 -16.37 5.45 -3.62
N THR A 6 -15.65 5.03 -2.61
CA THR A 6 -15.85 3.71 -2.00
C THR A 6 -16.63 3.93 -0.71
N THR A 7 -17.75 3.23 -0.59
CA THR A 7 -18.60 3.28 0.59
C THR A 7 -18.51 1.96 1.34
N ILE A 8 -18.30 2.04 2.64
CA ILE A 8 -18.26 0.88 3.52
C ILE A 8 -19.41 1.01 4.52
N ASP A 9 -20.27 -0.01 4.56
CA ASP A 9 -21.34 -0.07 5.54
C ASP A 9 -20.80 -0.67 6.84
N ALA A 10 -20.96 0.04 7.95
CA ALA A 10 -20.53 -0.42 9.25
C ALA A 10 -21.58 -0.09 10.31
N LYS A 11 -21.77 -0.99 11.25
CA LYS A 11 -22.62 -0.73 12.42
C LYS A 11 -21.93 0.30 13.32
N PRO A 12 -22.69 1.05 14.13
CA PRO A 12 -22.09 1.96 15.11
C PRO A 12 -21.04 1.25 15.96
N GLY A 13 -19.89 1.90 16.14
CA GLY A 13 -18.76 1.34 16.88
C GLY A 13 -17.47 2.06 16.54
N THR A 14 -16.38 1.58 17.11
CA THR A 14 -15.03 2.10 16.85
C THR A 14 -14.24 1.08 16.05
N TYR A 15 -13.62 1.54 14.97
CA TYR A 15 -12.95 0.68 14.01
C TYR A 15 -11.58 1.22 13.64
N ASP A 16 -10.72 0.34 13.16
CA ASP A 16 -9.54 0.75 12.37
C ASP A 16 -9.87 0.50 10.90
N LEU A 17 -9.65 1.52 10.08
CA LEU A 17 -9.76 1.37 8.63
C LEU A 17 -8.41 1.04 8.05
N VAL A 18 -8.32 -0.12 7.39
CA VAL A 18 -7.06 -0.63 6.83
C VAL A 18 -7.17 -0.65 5.32
N VAL A 19 -6.21 -0.02 4.66
CA VAL A 19 -6.14 0.02 3.19
C VAL A 19 -4.89 -0.72 2.76
N THR A 20 -5.05 -1.73 1.91
CA THR A 20 -3.94 -2.56 1.45
C THR A 20 -3.87 -2.61 -0.07
N LYS A 21 -2.66 -2.78 -0.58
CA LYS A 21 -2.39 -3.05 -1.99
C LYS A 21 -1.14 -3.91 -2.08
N ALA A 22 -1.14 -4.90 -2.96
CA ALA A 22 0.02 -5.79 -3.13
C ALA A 22 1.30 -4.98 -3.42
N GLY A 23 2.41 -5.33 -2.76
CA GLY A 23 3.69 -4.64 -2.93
C GLY A 23 3.77 -3.27 -2.28
N HIS A 24 2.80 -2.88 -1.48
CA HIS A 24 2.74 -1.58 -0.82
C HIS A 24 2.61 -1.72 0.68
N LEU A 25 3.02 -0.68 1.41
CA LEU A 25 2.78 -0.62 2.84
C LEU A 25 1.29 -0.44 3.12
N THR A 26 0.80 -1.13 4.13
CA THR A 26 -0.56 -0.99 4.62
C THR A 26 -0.75 0.38 5.26
N TYR A 27 -1.84 1.06 4.89
CA TYR A 27 -2.24 2.34 5.48
C TYR A 27 -3.38 2.09 6.48
N THR A 28 -3.27 2.65 7.68
CA THR A 28 -4.26 2.45 8.73
C THR A 28 -4.72 3.78 9.30
N ILE A 29 -6.04 3.95 9.41
CA ILE A 29 -6.66 5.04 10.17
C ILE A 29 -7.23 4.42 11.43
N THR A 30 -6.66 4.77 12.58
CA THR A 30 -7.05 4.16 13.86
C THR A 30 -8.19 4.92 14.52
N GLY A 31 -9.05 4.20 15.24
CA GLY A 31 -10.05 4.79 16.10
C GLY A 31 -11.18 5.51 15.36
N VAL A 32 -11.58 5.02 14.19
CA VAL A 32 -12.70 5.61 13.44
C VAL A 32 -14.00 5.31 14.19
N VAL A 33 -14.64 6.36 14.67
CA VAL A 33 -15.90 6.23 15.40
C VAL A 33 -17.06 6.37 14.43
N VAL A 34 -17.82 5.29 14.26
CA VAL A 34 -19.01 5.26 13.42
C VAL A 34 -20.24 5.41 14.33
N GLY A 35 -21.03 6.44 14.07
CA GLY A 35 -22.29 6.69 14.75
C GLY A 35 -23.48 6.51 13.81
N ASP A 36 -24.54 7.28 14.05
CA ASP A 36 -25.76 7.19 13.25
C ASP A 36 -25.68 7.95 11.93
N SER A 37 -24.65 8.79 11.75
CA SER A 37 -24.45 9.59 10.54
C SER A 37 -23.28 9.07 9.73
N ASP A 38 -23.36 9.28 8.42
CA ASP A 38 -22.26 8.96 7.52
C ASP A 38 -21.00 9.77 7.86
N ILE A 39 -19.84 9.15 7.64
CA ILE A 39 -18.54 9.79 7.80
C ILE A 39 -17.90 9.93 6.43
N ASP A 40 -17.45 11.14 6.11
CA ASP A 40 -16.66 11.42 4.91
C ASP A 40 -15.20 11.60 5.31
N LEU A 41 -14.37 10.65 4.94
CA LEU A 41 -12.93 10.67 5.26
C LEU A 41 -12.17 11.70 4.42
N LYS A 42 -12.77 12.26 3.38
CA LYS A 42 -12.13 13.29 2.54
C LYS A 42 -12.23 14.68 3.13
N THR A 43 -12.61 14.81 4.38
CA THR A 43 -12.71 16.10 5.04
C THR A 43 -11.36 16.83 5.03
N SER A 44 -11.36 18.04 4.50
CA SER A 44 -10.15 18.86 4.37
C SER A 44 -9.50 19.14 5.72
N GLY A 45 -8.16 19.13 5.74
CA GLY A 45 -7.37 19.42 6.92
C GLY A 45 -7.12 18.23 7.84
N LYS A 46 -7.62 17.06 7.50
CA LYS A 46 -7.38 15.84 8.28
C LYS A 46 -6.22 15.05 7.65
N ALA A 47 -5.44 14.37 8.50
CA ALA A 47 -4.30 13.56 8.05
C ALA A 47 -4.73 12.46 7.08
N TYR A 48 -5.92 11.91 7.25
CA TYR A 48 -6.46 10.83 6.43
C TYR A 48 -7.23 11.33 5.20
N SER A 49 -7.31 12.63 4.97
CA SER A 49 -8.04 13.18 3.81
C SER A 49 -7.40 12.81 2.48
N THR A 50 -6.10 12.51 2.49
CA THR A 50 -5.37 11.96 1.36
C THR A 50 -4.64 10.71 1.82
N ILE A 51 -4.97 9.58 1.20
CA ILE A 51 -4.34 8.29 1.52
C ILE A 51 -3.29 8.01 0.44
N THR A 52 -2.03 7.89 0.85
CA THR A 52 -0.94 7.52 -0.04
C THR A 52 -0.40 6.16 0.39
N LEU A 53 -0.45 5.19 -0.51
CA LEU A 53 0.13 3.87 -0.28
C LEU A 53 1.57 3.88 -0.76
N LEU A 54 2.52 3.79 0.16
CA LEU A 54 3.94 3.76 -0.17
C LEU A 54 4.29 2.41 -0.79
N ALA A 55 4.93 2.45 -1.95
CA ALA A 55 5.24 1.27 -2.74
C ALA A 55 6.60 0.68 -2.38
N GLY A 56 6.71 -0.64 -2.45
CA GLY A 56 7.99 -1.32 -2.30
C GLY A 56 8.06 -2.41 -1.25
N ASP A 57 7.02 -2.59 -0.45
CA ASP A 57 6.97 -3.67 0.55
C ASP A 57 6.59 -4.99 -0.14
N VAL A 58 7.54 -5.54 -0.89
CA VAL A 58 7.31 -6.72 -1.73
C VAL A 58 7.11 -7.97 -0.89
N ASN A 59 7.89 -8.12 0.17
CA ASN A 59 7.81 -9.31 1.03
C ASN A 59 6.72 -9.23 2.11
N GLY A 60 6.05 -8.07 2.22
CA GLY A 60 4.92 -7.92 3.14
C GLY A 60 5.29 -7.86 4.61
N ASN A 61 6.55 -7.51 4.94
CA ASN A 61 6.99 -7.49 6.34
C ASN A 61 6.72 -6.17 7.07
N GLY A 62 6.15 -5.18 6.37
CA GLY A 62 5.82 -3.88 6.96
C GLY A 62 6.92 -2.85 6.91
N THR A 63 8.00 -3.12 6.20
CA THR A 63 9.13 -2.20 6.02
C THR A 63 9.61 -2.30 4.57
N ILE A 64 9.89 -1.14 3.97
CA ILE A 64 10.47 -1.08 2.62
C ILE A 64 11.98 -0.95 2.78
N ASP A 65 12.73 -1.98 2.35
CA ASP A 65 14.17 -2.01 2.47
C ASP A 65 14.81 -2.89 1.40
N TYR A 66 16.12 -3.16 1.55
CA TYR A 66 16.86 -3.95 0.56
C TYR A 66 16.34 -5.39 0.43
N GLU A 67 15.69 -5.93 1.45
CA GLU A 67 15.12 -7.28 1.37
C GLU A 67 14.02 -7.36 0.32
N ASP A 68 13.30 -6.26 0.10
CA ASP A 68 12.29 -6.19 -0.95
C ASP A 68 12.93 -6.26 -2.34
N SER A 69 14.04 -5.56 -2.56
CA SER A 69 14.75 -5.63 -3.82
C SER A 69 15.35 -7.02 -4.07
N ASN A 70 15.74 -7.73 -3.01
CA ASN A 70 16.22 -9.11 -3.14
C ASN A 70 15.15 -10.04 -3.70
N VAL A 71 13.89 -9.85 -3.33
CA VAL A 71 12.79 -10.63 -3.90
C VAL A 71 12.65 -10.35 -5.40
N ILE A 72 12.76 -9.08 -5.80
CA ILE A 72 12.68 -8.71 -7.22
C ILE A 72 13.80 -9.38 -8.02
N TYR A 73 15.01 -9.45 -7.47
CA TYR A 73 16.18 -10.01 -8.14
C TYR A 73 16.24 -11.55 -8.12
N GLN A 74 15.31 -12.23 -7.46
CA GLN A 74 15.32 -13.70 -7.48
C GLN A 74 15.21 -14.23 -8.92
N LEU A 75 15.89 -15.34 -9.19
CA LEU A 75 15.97 -15.89 -10.54
C LEU A 75 14.61 -16.25 -11.14
N ASN A 76 13.64 -16.59 -10.29
CA ASN A 76 12.28 -16.90 -10.74
C ASN A 76 11.43 -15.65 -10.99
N ASN A 77 11.90 -14.46 -10.61
CA ASN A 77 11.17 -13.22 -10.72
C ASN A 77 11.75 -12.27 -11.76
N PHE A 78 13.06 -12.03 -11.70
CA PHE A 78 13.70 -10.95 -12.45
C PHE A 78 13.62 -11.17 -13.96
N ASN A 79 13.22 -10.11 -14.67
CA ASN A 79 13.01 -10.12 -16.13
C ASN A 79 11.94 -11.12 -16.57
N LYS A 80 10.98 -11.40 -15.72
CA LYS A 80 9.87 -12.30 -16.04
C LYS A 80 8.56 -11.51 -16.16
N SER A 81 7.70 -11.99 -17.06
CA SER A 81 6.32 -11.53 -17.11
C SER A 81 5.55 -12.11 -15.92
N THR A 82 4.59 -11.33 -15.40
CA THR A 82 3.71 -11.80 -14.32
C THR A 82 2.84 -12.99 -14.74
N SER A 83 2.73 -13.27 -16.03
CA SER A 83 2.03 -14.44 -16.54
C SER A 83 2.81 -15.74 -16.41
N VAL A 84 4.11 -15.66 -16.10
CA VAL A 84 4.96 -16.85 -15.92
C VAL A 84 4.64 -17.51 -14.59
N SER A 85 4.45 -18.82 -14.60
CA SER A 85 4.19 -19.60 -13.38
C SER A 85 5.40 -19.53 -12.43
N GLY A 86 5.13 -19.34 -11.15
CA GLY A 86 6.14 -19.34 -10.10
C GLY A 86 6.74 -17.97 -9.79
N VAL A 87 6.37 -16.91 -10.51
CA VAL A 87 6.79 -15.55 -10.15
C VAL A 87 5.99 -15.04 -8.96
N ASP A 88 6.61 -14.16 -8.19
CA ASP A 88 5.93 -13.43 -7.14
C ASP A 88 5.36 -12.13 -7.74
N ILE A 89 4.06 -12.07 -7.94
CA ILE A 89 3.40 -10.91 -8.55
C ILE A 89 3.56 -9.64 -7.71
N ASN A 90 3.83 -9.75 -6.41
CA ASN A 90 4.10 -8.59 -5.56
C ASN A 90 5.37 -7.85 -5.97
N ALA A 91 6.27 -8.52 -6.69
CA ALA A 91 7.49 -7.93 -7.20
C ALA A 91 7.26 -7.00 -8.40
N ASP A 92 6.10 -7.09 -9.03
CA ASP A 92 5.69 -6.14 -10.09
C ASP A 92 5.01 -4.92 -9.43
N ILE A 93 5.83 -4.03 -8.87
CA ILE A 93 5.35 -2.93 -8.04
C ILE A 93 4.57 -1.91 -8.86
N ASN A 94 5.04 -1.60 -10.08
CA ASN A 94 4.38 -0.61 -10.92
C ASN A 94 3.19 -1.17 -11.72
N GLY A 95 2.98 -2.49 -11.68
CA GLY A 95 1.83 -3.11 -12.31
C GLY A 95 1.87 -3.16 -13.83
N ASP A 96 3.05 -3.08 -14.45
CA ASP A 96 3.17 -3.07 -15.90
C ASP A 96 3.21 -4.48 -16.53
N GLY A 97 3.15 -5.52 -15.70
CA GLY A 97 3.13 -6.90 -16.15
C GLY A 97 4.50 -7.55 -16.30
N VAL A 98 5.56 -6.85 -15.96
CA VAL A 98 6.94 -7.33 -16.03
C VAL A 98 7.66 -7.00 -14.73
N ILE A 99 8.38 -7.96 -14.20
CA ILE A 99 9.23 -7.78 -13.01
C ILE A 99 10.62 -7.45 -13.49
N ASP A 100 11.08 -6.22 -13.27
CA ASP A 100 12.35 -5.76 -13.80
C ASP A 100 12.99 -4.66 -12.94
N TYR A 101 14.00 -4.03 -13.51
CA TYR A 101 14.76 -2.98 -12.84
C TYR A 101 13.91 -1.77 -12.44
N ASP A 102 12.83 -1.49 -13.16
CA ASP A 102 11.94 -0.39 -12.82
C ASP A 102 11.27 -0.62 -11.46
N ASP A 103 10.98 -1.87 -11.12
CA ASP A 103 10.44 -2.21 -9.81
C ASP A 103 11.47 -2.00 -8.70
N VAL A 104 12.73 -2.34 -8.96
CA VAL A 104 13.83 -2.10 -8.01
C VAL A 104 13.97 -0.60 -7.73
N ASN A 105 13.89 0.21 -8.76
CA ASN A 105 14.00 1.67 -8.62
C ASN A 105 12.93 2.23 -7.69
N ILE A 106 11.72 1.68 -7.72
CA ILE A 106 10.62 2.12 -6.85
C ILE A 106 10.97 1.87 -5.38
N VAL A 107 11.55 0.70 -5.06
CA VAL A 107 11.96 0.38 -3.68
C VAL A 107 12.94 1.44 -3.16
N TYR A 108 13.87 1.88 -3.99
CA TYR A 108 14.94 2.78 -3.58
C TYR A 108 14.61 4.27 -3.73
N GLU A 109 13.39 4.62 -4.18
CA GLU A 109 12.99 6.01 -4.21
C GLU A 109 13.00 6.59 -2.78
N PRO A 110 13.48 7.85 -2.59
CA PRO A 110 13.58 8.43 -1.25
C PRO A 110 12.27 8.47 -0.46
N ILE A 111 11.13 8.55 -1.17
CA ILE A 111 9.82 8.55 -0.51
C ILE A 111 9.44 7.16 0.02
N HIS A 112 10.06 6.09 -0.50
CA HIS A 112 9.70 4.71 -0.16
C HIS A 112 10.74 4.04 0.74
N TYR A 113 12.01 4.20 0.44
CA TYR A 113 13.06 3.42 1.11
C TYR A 113 13.14 3.73 2.60
N ASN A 114 13.29 2.69 3.42
CA ASN A 114 13.33 2.76 4.89
C ASN A 114 12.04 3.28 5.52
N ARG A 115 10.93 3.22 4.80
CA ARG A 115 9.61 3.52 5.37
C ARG A 115 8.99 2.24 5.93
N SER A 116 8.13 2.42 6.92
CA SER A 116 7.44 1.30 7.56
C SER A 116 5.96 1.63 7.76
N THR A 117 5.20 0.67 8.26
CA THR A 117 3.78 0.87 8.55
C THR A 117 3.53 2.00 9.52
N THR A 118 4.51 2.36 10.38
CA THR A 118 4.36 3.52 11.28
C THR A 118 4.27 4.83 10.52
N ASN A 119 4.86 4.92 9.32
CA ASN A 119 4.75 6.09 8.44
C ASN A 119 3.37 6.17 7.76
N CYS A 120 2.60 5.11 7.82
CA CYS A 120 1.31 4.97 7.14
C CYS A 120 0.17 4.75 8.13
N THR A 121 0.34 5.14 9.38
CA THR A 121 -0.68 5.00 10.42
C THR A 121 -1.04 6.39 10.94
N VAL A 122 -2.31 6.74 10.86
CA VAL A 122 -2.84 8.02 11.36
C VAL A 122 -4.05 7.75 12.23
N SER A 123 -4.35 8.69 13.13
CA SER A 123 -5.54 8.56 13.96
C SER A 123 -6.70 9.37 13.39
N PHE A 124 -7.90 8.86 13.61
CA PHE A 124 -9.13 9.56 13.28
C PHE A 124 -9.39 10.62 14.35
N SER A 125 -9.27 11.87 13.97
CA SER A 125 -9.46 12.96 14.93
C SER A 125 -10.03 14.22 14.26
#